data_64a9e81af83bd94bfa3e5de596485fc7
#
_entry.id   64a9e81af83bd94bfa3e5de596485fc7
#
_cell.length_a   1.000
_cell.length_b   1.000
_cell.length_c   1.000
_cell.angle_alpha   90.00
_cell.angle_beta   90.00
_cell.angle_gamma   90.00
#
_symmetry.space_group_name_H-M   'P 1'
#
loop_
_entity.id
_entity.type
_entity.pdbx_description
1 polymer ?
#
loop_
_entity_poly.entity_id
_entity_poly.type
_entity_poly.pdbx_seq_one_letter_code
_entity_poly.pdbx_strand_id
1 'polypeptide(L)'
;MIHRTLRLMAVVVATFTMSHGPAFAADSAPLKVGVRGGVDEQIWEIVTQVAKKNNLPVESIVITGTASPNEALNNGGLSANSFQHIPFLRDQVKQRGYKIVPVGNTYISPIAFYSKKYKSLEALPAGATVSIPSDPSNQTRALVILRDHNLITLRDGFDPFTGTATLQDVTANPKNLKFVEASDIVQVRSLPDVDAAAIVNNFASEAGLFATRDGIAVERKDHNPYVNVIAVREQDKNASWVKNLVKAYQSPEVRTYIETHFNGSVIPAF
;
A
#
# COMPACT_ATOMS: atom_id res chain seq x y z
N MET A 1 17.64 -98.17 17.40
CA MET A 1 17.91 -97.03 18.28
C MET A 1 18.31 -95.89 17.42
N ILE A 2 17.41 -94.91 17.25
CA ILE A 2 17.62 -93.80 16.33
C ILE A 2 17.62 -92.51 17.21
N HIS A 3 18.78 -91.85 17.26
CA HIS A 3 18.97 -90.59 17.98
C HIS A 3 18.56 -89.41 17.06
N ARG A 4 17.49 -88.70 17.43
CA ARG A 4 17.09 -87.44 16.79
C ARG A 4 17.75 -86.25 17.51
N THR A 5 18.67 -85.63 16.89
CA THR A 5 19.28 -84.34 17.34
C THR A 5 18.39 -83.18 16.88
N LEU A 6 17.87 -82.45 17.84
CA LEU A 6 17.08 -81.20 17.65
C LEU A 6 18.06 -80.03 17.47
N ARG A 7 18.09 -79.39 16.32
CA ARG A 7 18.82 -78.13 16.11
C ARG A 7 17.92 -76.98 16.43
N LEU A 8 18.26 -76.21 17.49
CA LEU A 8 17.64 -74.94 17.81
C LEU A 8 18.16 -73.88 16.80
N MET A 9 17.26 -73.23 16.07
CA MET A 9 17.56 -72.12 15.21
C MET A 9 17.25 -70.82 15.98
N ALA A 10 18.30 -70.09 16.36
CA ALA A 10 18.15 -68.75 16.97
C ALA A 10 17.84 -67.72 15.91
N VAL A 11 16.66 -67.14 15.96
CA VAL A 11 16.25 -65.97 15.14
C VAL A 11 16.76 -64.70 15.83
N VAL A 12 17.75 -64.06 15.22
CA VAL A 12 18.20 -62.72 15.64
C VAL A 12 17.29 -61.70 15.00
N VAL A 13 16.44 -61.07 15.80
CA VAL A 13 15.64 -59.92 15.36
C VAL A 13 16.50 -58.66 15.48
N ALA A 14 17.01 -58.16 14.37
CA ALA A 14 17.70 -56.86 14.28
C ALA A 14 16.66 -55.74 14.33
N THR A 15 16.53 -55.06 15.46
CA THR A 15 15.72 -53.86 15.60
C THR A 15 16.48 -52.70 14.92
N PHE A 16 16.00 -52.30 13.76
CA PHE A 16 16.47 -51.08 13.06
C PHE A 16 15.84 -49.84 13.76
N THR A 17 16.59 -49.19 14.62
CA THR A 17 16.20 -47.86 15.17
C THR A 17 16.44 -46.84 14.05
N MET A 18 15.37 -46.41 13.38
CA MET A 18 15.40 -45.22 12.54
C MET A 18 15.62 -43.98 13.43
N SER A 19 16.84 -43.49 13.46
CA SER A 19 17.14 -42.18 14.01
C SER A 19 16.53 -41.13 13.06
N HIS A 20 15.41 -40.53 13.48
CA HIS A 20 14.92 -39.31 12.84
C HIS A 20 15.94 -38.19 13.14
N GLY A 21 16.85 -37.93 12.22
CA GLY A 21 17.65 -36.73 12.22
C GLY A 21 16.71 -35.49 12.17
N PRO A 22 17.12 -34.32 12.68
CA PRO A 22 16.34 -33.13 12.58
C PRO A 22 16.04 -32.90 11.09
N ALA A 23 14.76 -32.91 10.73
CA ALA A 23 14.32 -32.48 9.42
C ALA A 23 14.76 -31.01 9.27
N PHE A 24 15.79 -30.77 8.48
CA PHE A 24 16.09 -29.41 8.01
C PHE A 24 14.80 -28.94 7.34
N ALA A 25 14.20 -27.90 7.94
CA ALA A 25 13.07 -27.20 7.34
C ALA A 25 13.54 -26.79 5.94
N ALA A 26 12.91 -27.35 4.91
CA ALA A 26 13.16 -26.92 3.53
C ALA A 26 12.97 -25.40 3.52
N ASP A 27 13.96 -24.64 3.04
CA ASP A 27 13.86 -23.20 2.85
C ASP A 27 12.58 -22.92 2.05
N SER A 28 11.54 -22.51 2.74
CA SER A 28 10.30 -22.10 2.06
C SER A 28 10.64 -20.86 1.22
N ALA A 29 10.26 -20.87 -0.05
CA ALA A 29 10.47 -19.71 -0.92
C ALA A 29 9.98 -18.42 -0.22
N PRO A 30 10.68 -17.30 -0.37
CA PRO A 30 10.34 -16.06 0.31
C PRO A 30 8.93 -15.58 -0.10
N LEU A 31 8.20 -14.99 0.85
CA LEU A 31 6.95 -14.31 0.59
C LEU A 31 7.22 -13.09 -0.28
N LYS A 32 6.66 -13.05 -1.48
CA LYS A 32 6.78 -11.90 -2.39
C LYS A 32 5.74 -10.85 -2.07
N VAL A 33 6.19 -9.67 -1.68
CA VAL A 33 5.30 -8.54 -1.36
C VAL A 33 5.47 -7.44 -2.39
N GLY A 34 4.41 -7.16 -3.16
CA GLY A 34 4.40 -6.09 -4.14
C GLY A 34 4.22 -4.72 -3.49
N VAL A 35 5.13 -3.79 -3.79
CA VAL A 35 5.15 -2.42 -3.26
C VAL A 35 5.32 -1.41 -4.39
N ARG A 36 5.07 -0.13 -4.15
CA ARG A 36 5.51 0.95 -5.03
C ARG A 36 6.88 1.44 -4.62
N GLY A 37 7.55 2.17 -5.52
CA GLY A 37 8.78 2.88 -5.22
C GLY A 37 8.57 4.00 -4.19
N GLY A 38 9.65 4.65 -3.79
CA GLY A 38 9.61 5.76 -2.84
C GLY A 38 9.32 5.31 -1.41
N VAL A 39 8.22 5.78 -0.83
CA VAL A 39 7.87 5.53 0.58
C VAL A 39 7.73 4.05 0.90
N ASP A 40 6.99 3.31 0.09
CA ASP A 40 6.74 1.88 0.37
C ASP A 40 8.03 1.07 0.32
N GLU A 41 8.84 1.27 -0.73
CA GLU A 41 10.12 0.58 -0.89
C GLU A 41 11.01 0.76 0.32
N GLN A 42 11.19 2.01 0.79
CA GLN A 42 12.03 2.34 1.93
C GLN A 42 11.54 1.71 3.24
N ILE A 43 10.22 1.72 3.49
CA ILE A 43 9.66 1.08 4.67
C ILE A 43 9.83 -0.43 4.60
N TRP A 44 9.60 -1.03 3.43
CA TRP A 44 9.68 -2.48 3.27
C TRP A 44 11.11 -3.02 3.33
N GLU A 45 12.14 -2.21 3.09
CA GLU A 45 13.53 -2.58 3.42
C GLU A 45 13.68 -2.89 4.91
N ILE A 46 13.11 -2.08 5.79
CA ILE A 46 13.15 -2.32 7.25
C ILE A 46 12.28 -3.51 7.62
N VAL A 47 11.06 -3.61 7.05
CA VAL A 47 10.14 -4.74 7.30
C VAL A 47 10.80 -6.08 6.95
N THR A 48 11.49 -6.17 5.82
CA THR A 48 12.18 -7.42 5.41
C THR A 48 13.29 -7.80 6.40
N GLN A 49 14.02 -6.82 6.95
CA GLN A 49 15.03 -7.07 7.98
C GLN A 49 14.40 -7.60 9.27
N VAL A 50 13.28 -6.99 9.71
CA VAL A 50 12.52 -7.45 10.91
C VAL A 50 11.93 -8.84 10.68
N ALA A 51 11.34 -9.09 9.52
CA ALA A 51 10.78 -10.38 9.15
C ALA A 51 11.85 -11.49 9.16
N LYS A 52 13.03 -11.21 8.60
CA LYS A 52 14.17 -12.14 8.59
C LYS A 52 14.63 -12.51 10.01
N LYS A 53 14.70 -11.54 10.93
CA LYS A 53 15.03 -11.80 12.35
C LYS A 53 14.02 -12.73 13.03
N ASN A 54 12.77 -12.75 12.52
CA ASN A 54 11.67 -13.58 13.02
C ASN A 54 11.49 -14.88 12.19
N ASN A 55 12.48 -15.31 11.44
CA ASN A 55 12.46 -16.50 10.59
C ASN A 55 11.32 -16.50 9.54
N LEU A 56 10.90 -15.32 9.07
CA LEU A 56 9.94 -15.14 7.99
C LEU A 56 10.67 -14.59 6.77
N PRO A 57 11.02 -15.41 5.77
CA PRO A 57 11.67 -14.94 4.55
C PRO A 57 10.67 -14.09 3.73
N VAL A 58 11.00 -12.82 3.53
CA VAL A 58 10.19 -11.86 2.75
C VAL A 58 11.08 -11.20 1.71
N GLU A 59 10.56 -11.06 0.51
CA GLU A 59 11.14 -10.31 -0.60
C GLU A 59 10.17 -9.21 -1.02
N SER A 60 10.58 -7.95 -0.94
CA SER A 60 9.79 -6.82 -1.48
C SER A 60 10.06 -6.66 -2.98
N ILE A 61 8.99 -6.65 -3.78
CA ILE A 61 9.03 -6.49 -5.23
C ILE A 61 8.51 -5.11 -5.59
N VAL A 62 9.38 -4.23 -6.04
CA VAL A 62 8.99 -2.88 -6.48
C VAL A 62 8.31 -2.98 -7.85
N ILE A 63 7.03 -2.60 -7.90
CA ILE A 63 6.22 -2.61 -9.11
C ILE A 63 6.13 -1.19 -9.65
N THR A 64 6.75 -0.96 -10.78
CA THR A 64 6.83 0.37 -11.42
C THR A 64 5.84 0.54 -12.58
N GLY A 65 5.70 1.77 -13.04
CA GLY A 65 4.89 2.08 -14.22
C GLY A 65 3.41 1.82 -14.01
N THR A 66 2.74 1.34 -15.05
CA THR A 66 1.30 1.07 -15.09
C THR A 66 0.91 -0.33 -14.59
N ALA A 67 1.90 -1.18 -14.25
CA ALA A 67 1.62 -2.52 -13.73
C ALA A 67 0.86 -2.45 -12.40
N SER A 68 -0.14 -3.33 -12.24
CA SER A 68 -1.02 -3.36 -11.09
C SER A 68 -0.56 -4.36 -10.03
N PRO A 69 -0.15 -3.92 -8.82
CA PRO A 69 0.14 -4.85 -7.74
C PRO A 69 -1.07 -5.69 -7.32
N ASN A 70 -2.30 -5.16 -7.48
CA ASN A 70 -3.53 -5.90 -7.19
C ASN A 70 -3.78 -7.03 -8.17
N GLU A 71 -3.54 -6.81 -9.45
CA GLU A 71 -3.64 -7.85 -10.47
C GLU A 71 -2.59 -8.95 -10.25
N ALA A 72 -1.34 -8.57 -10.00
CA ALA A 72 -0.27 -9.51 -9.70
C ALA A 72 -0.56 -10.36 -8.45
N LEU A 73 -1.13 -9.75 -7.39
CA LEU A 73 -1.56 -10.46 -6.19
C LEU A 73 -2.73 -11.41 -6.47
N ASN A 74 -3.77 -10.92 -7.14
CA ASN A 74 -4.96 -11.71 -7.45
C ASN A 74 -4.61 -12.95 -8.28
N ASN A 75 -3.66 -12.82 -9.21
CA ASN A 75 -3.21 -13.89 -10.11
C ASN A 75 -2.14 -14.81 -9.50
N GLY A 76 -1.76 -14.60 -8.22
CA GLY A 76 -0.82 -15.46 -7.49
C GLY A 76 0.66 -15.17 -7.75
N GLY A 77 1.01 -14.13 -8.49
CA GLY A 77 2.39 -13.69 -8.70
C GLY A 77 3.03 -13.08 -7.44
N LEU A 78 2.20 -12.64 -6.49
CA LEU A 78 2.60 -12.11 -5.19
C LEU A 78 1.91 -12.88 -4.07
N SER A 79 2.52 -12.88 -2.88
CA SER A 79 1.91 -13.37 -1.63
C SER A 79 1.04 -12.29 -0.98
N ALA A 80 1.51 -11.04 -1.00
CA ALA A 80 0.81 -9.86 -0.49
C ALA A 80 1.14 -8.64 -1.34
N ASN A 81 0.43 -7.53 -1.14
CA ASN A 81 0.87 -6.21 -1.56
C ASN A 81 0.65 -5.16 -0.45
N SER A 82 1.37 -4.06 -0.54
CA SER A 82 1.26 -2.94 0.40
C SER A 82 1.62 -1.65 -0.32
N PHE A 83 0.61 -0.90 -0.76
CA PHE A 83 0.80 0.35 -1.52
C PHE A 83 -0.46 1.22 -1.55
N GLN A 84 -1.57 0.74 -1.03
CA GLN A 84 -2.90 1.28 -1.25
C GLN A 84 -3.66 1.48 0.06
N HIS A 85 -4.51 2.49 0.09
CA HIS A 85 -5.43 2.71 1.20
C HIS A 85 -6.77 1.96 1.02
N ILE A 86 -7.51 1.79 2.11
CA ILE A 86 -8.75 1.01 2.14
C ILE A 86 -9.77 1.44 1.07
N PRO A 87 -10.11 2.74 0.89
CA PRO A 87 -11.05 3.15 -0.16
C PRO A 87 -10.60 2.75 -1.57
N PHE A 88 -9.32 2.92 -1.91
CA PHE A 88 -8.78 2.50 -3.21
C PHE A 88 -8.90 0.99 -3.41
N LEU A 89 -8.48 0.19 -2.41
CA LEU A 89 -8.62 -1.27 -2.47
C LEU A 89 -10.07 -1.69 -2.71
N ARG A 90 -11.03 -1.10 -1.99
CA ARG A 90 -12.46 -1.37 -2.14
C ARG A 90 -12.96 -1.08 -3.57
N ASP A 91 -12.56 0.06 -4.13
CA ASP A 91 -12.91 0.44 -5.50
C ASP A 91 -12.32 -0.55 -6.52
N GLN A 92 -11.05 -0.93 -6.37
CA GLN A 92 -10.40 -1.91 -7.23
C GLN A 92 -11.09 -3.30 -7.17
N VAL A 93 -11.42 -3.77 -5.97
CA VAL A 93 -12.18 -5.02 -5.77
C VAL A 93 -13.54 -4.95 -6.46
N LYS A 94 -14.27 -3.84 -6.29
CA LYS A 94 -15.58 -3.64 -6.91
C LYS A 94 -15.52 -3.58 -8.45
N GLN A 95 -14.55 -2.85 -8.98
CA GLN A 95 -14.45 -2.61 -10.43
C GLN A 95 -13.84 -3.79 -11.20
N ARG A 96 -12.89 -4.50 -10.59
CA ARG A 96 -12.12 -5.56 -11.24
C ARG A 96 -12.49 -6.97 -10.82
N GLY A 97 -13.31 -7.12 -9.77
CA GLY A 97 -13.71 -8.43 -9.25
C GLY A 97 -12.58 -9.19 -8.54
N TYR A 98 -11.53 -8.50 -8.10
CA TYR A 98 -10.41 -9.12 -7.40
C TYR A 98 -10.85 -9.81 -6.10
N LYS A 99 -10.22 -10.95 -5.78
CA LYS A 99 -10.44 -11.72 -4.54
C LYS A 99 -9.32 -11.43 -3.55
N ILE A 100 -9.17 -10.17 -3.17
CA ILE A 100 -8.15 -9.66 -2.26
C ILE A 100 -8.79 -8.88 -1.10
N VAL A 101 -8.20 -8.98 0.08
CA VAL A 101 -8.72 -8.37 1.31
C VAL A 101 -7.60 -7.71 2.11
N PRO A 102 -7.89 -6.63 2.87
CA PRO A 102 -6.93 -6.03 3.79
C PRO A 102 -6.74 -6.93 5.01
N VAL A 103 -5.50 -7.00 5.54
CA VAL A 103 -5.16 -7.82 6.70
C VAL A 103 -4.40 -7.06 7.80
N GLY A 104 -3.87 -5.88 7.51
CA GLY A 104 -3.17 -5.06 8.50
C GLY A 104 -3.01 -3.63 8.04
N ASN A 105 -3.18 -2.67 8.97
CA ASN A 105 -2.91 -1.27 8.73
C ASN A 105 -1.41 -1.00 8.65
N THR A 106 -1.01 -0.01 7.85
CA THR A 106 0.39 0.39 7.69
C THR A 106 0.60 1.85 8.07
N TYR A 107 0.30 2.78 7.20
CA TYR A 107 0.51 4.21 7.44
C TYR A 107 -0.58 5.06 6.78
N ILE A 108 -0.65 6.32 7.17
CA ILE A 108 -1.36 7.38 6.45
C ILE A 108 -0.34 8.23 5.72
N SER A 109 -0.61 8.50 4.45
CA SER A 109 0.21 9.37 3.61
C SER A 109 -0.69 10.41 2.94
N PRO A 110 -0.68 11.65 3.43
CA PRO A 110 -1.52 12.71 2.88
C PRO A 110 -1.21 13.00 1.41
N ILE A 111 -2.26 13.17 0.60
CA ILE A 111 -2.11 13.74 -0.74
C ILE A 111 -1.85 15.24 -0.64
N ALA A 112 -1.16 15.82 -1.61
CA ALA A 112 -0.93 17.25 -1.66
C ALA A 112 -1.10 17.82 -3.07
N PHE A 113 -1.45 19.09 -3.14
CA PHE A 113 -1.32 19.88 -4.36
C PHE A 113 0.08 20.43 -4.49
N TYR A 114 0.61 20.39 -5.69
CA TYR A 114 1.92 20.93 -6.07
C TYR A 114 1.75 21.90 -7.22
N SER A 115 2.63 22.89 -7.31
CA SER A 115 2.69 23.83 -8.41
C SER A 115 4.13 24.28 -8.66
N LYS A 116 4.48 24.46 -9.93
CA LYS A 116 5.73 25.14 -10.33
C LYS A 116 5.58 26.65 -10.44
N LYS A 117 4.34 27.16 -10.43
CA LYS A 117 3.99 28.56 -10.73
C LYS A 117 3.48 29.30 -9.50
N TYR A 118 2.73 28.64 -8.62
CA TYR A 118 2.02 29.27 -7.52
C TYR A 118 2.44 28.69 -6.16
N LYS A 119 2.29 29.48 -5.10
CA LYS A 119 2.72 29.14 -3.75
C LYS A 119 1.56 28.71 -2.83
N SER A 120 0.32 28.90 -3.26
CA SER A 120 -0.88 28.42 -2.56
C SER A 120 -2.00 28.20 -3.56
N LEU A 121 -3.04 27.46 -3.16
CA LEU A 121 -4.24 27.23 -3.98
C LEU A 121 -5.04 28.53 -4.17
N GLU A 122 -5.05 29.43 -3.18
CA GLU A 122 -5.73 30.71 -3.25
C GLU A 122 -5.11 31.64 -4.32
N ALA A 123 -3.82 31.48 -4.58
CA ALA A 123 -3.10 32.26 -5.60
C ALA A 123 -3.41 31.83 -7.04
N LEU A 124 -4.11 30.72 -7.25
CA LEU A 124 -4.51 30.28 -8.58
C LEU A 124 -5.43 31.32 -9.24
N PRO A 125 -5.16 31.75 -10.50
CA PRO A 125 -6.03 32.70 -11.22
C PRO A 125 -7.37 32.05 -11.63
N ALA A 126 -8.32 32.87 -12.02
CA ALA A 126 -9.51 32.38 -12.67
C ALA A 126 -9.16 31.63 -13.97
N GLY A 127 -9.82 30.50 -14.21
CA GLY A 127 -9.55 29.66 -15.37
C GLY A 127 -8.27 28.82 -15.29
N ALA A 128 -7.58 28.76 -14.11
CA ALA A 128 -6.40 27.93 -13.92
C ALA A 128 -6.68 26.45 -14.22
N THR A 129 -5.70 25.77 -14.80
CA THR A 129 -5.75 24.33 -15.10
C THR A 129 -5.24 23.54 -13.91
N VAL A 130 -6.08 22.68 -13.37
CA VAL A 130 -5.82 21.86 -12.17
C VAL A 130 -5.92 20.39 -12.51
N SER A 131 -4.82 19.64 -12.39
CA SER A 131 -4.82 18.19 -12.58
C SER A 131 -5.22 17.50 -11.28
N ILE A 132 -6.14 16.53 -11.38
CA ILE A 132 -6.65 15.73 -10.26
C ILE A 132 -6.61 14.24 -10.62
N PRO A 133 -6.56 13.33 -9.64
CA PRO A 133 -6.58 11.89 -9.89
C PRO A 133 -7.80 11.43 -10.68
N SER A 134 -7.59 10.49 -11.61
CA SER A 134 -8.69 9.88 -12.38
C SER A 134 -9.38 8.74 -11.62
N ASP A 135 -8.76 8.15 -10.57
CA ASP A 135 -9.43 7.19 -9.72
C ASP A 135 -10.36 7.89 -8.71
N PRO A 136 -11.59 7.39 -8.51
CA PRO A 136 -12.59 8.09 -7.69
C PRO A 136 -12.16 8.30 -6.24
N SER A 137 -11.38 7.39 -5.65
CA SER A 137 -10.98 7.49 -4.25
C SER A 137 -9.97 8.63 -4.00
N ASN A 138 -8.95 8.77 -4.86
CA ASN A 138 -8.00 9.89 -4.77
C ASN A 138 -8.55 11.19 -5.36
N GLN A 139 -9.45 11.10 -6.36
CA GLN A 139 -10.19 12.29 -6.83
C GLN A 139 -10.97 12.93 -5.69
N THR A 140 -11.67 12.12 -4.89
CA THR A 140 -12.36 12.59 -3.67
C THR A 140 -11.44 13.38 -2.76
N ARG A 141 -10.22 12.89 -2.50
CA ARG A 141 -9.24 13.57 -1.65
C ARG A 141 -8.85 14.95 -2.20
N ALA A 142 -8.58 15.02 -3.51
CA ALA A 142 -8.25 16.27 -4.18
C ALA A 142 -9.42 17.28 -4.11
N LEU A 143 -10.65 16.83 -4.37
CA LEU A 143 -11.83 17.67 -4.31
C LEU A 143 -12.13 18.17 -2.88
N VAL A 144 -11.88 17.34 -1.86
CA VAL A 144 -12.00 17.75 -0.45
C VAL A 144 -11.01 18.86 -0.10
N ILE A 145 -9.75 18.75 -0.54
CA ILE A 145 -8.77 19.84 -0.34
C ILE A 145 -9.25 21.13 -1.01
N LEU A 146 -9.69 21.08 -2.26
CA LEU A 146 -10.19 22.27 -2.97
C LEU A 146 -11.39 22.89 -2.29
N ARG A 147 -12.33 22.08 -1.77
CA ARG A 147 -13.48 22.55 -0.96
C ARG A 147 -13.01 23.22 0.32
N ASP A 148 -12.09 22.61 1.05
CA ASP A 148 -11.59 23.12 2.33
C ASP A 148 -10.84 24.46 2.16
N HIS A 149 -10.31 24.72 0.94
CA HIS A 149 -9.74 26.01 0.53
C HIS A 149 -10.75 26.94 -0.17
N ASN A 150 -12.05 26.64 -0.13
CA ASN A 150 -13.14 27.45 -0.70
C ASN A 150 -13.01 27.69 -2.23
N LEU A 151 -12.34 26.81 -2.96
CA LEU A 151 -12.19 26.90 -4.41
C LEU A 151 -13.33 26.23 -5.17
N ILE A 152 -14.01 25.29 -4.53
CA ILE A 152 -15.21 24.62 -5.04
C ILE A 152 -16.21 24.37 -3.90
N THR A 153 -17.45 24.08 -4.28
CA THR A 153 -18.47 23.50 -3.38
C THR A 153 -18.82 22.10 -3.89
N LEU A 154 -18.96 21.15 -2.99
CA LEU A 154 -19.45 19.82 -3.29
C LEU A 154 -20.93 19.69 -2.95
N ARG A 155 -21.62 18.68 -3.51
CA ARG A 155 -23.03 18.41 -3.25
C ARG A 155 -23.35 18.36 -1.77
N ASP A 156 -24.56 18.77 -1.42
CA ASP A 156 -25.05 18.75 -0.03
C ASP A 156 -25.05 17.30 0.52
N GLY A 157 -24.79 17.19 1.83
CA GLY A 157 -24.75 15.90 2.52
C GLY A 157 -23.56 15.00 2.16
N PHE A 158 -22.58 15.52 1.41
CA PHE A 158 -21.36 14.74 1.15
C PHE A 158 -20.51 14.64 2.43
N ASP A 159 -20.25 13.40 2.86
CA ASP A 159 -19.34 13.07 3.95
C ASP A 159 -18.03 12.50 3.40
N PRO A 160 -16.88 13.17 3.60
CA PRO A 160 -15.58 12.72 3.07
C PRO A 160 -15.07 11.42 3.71
N PHE A 161 -15.62 10.99 4.85
CA PHE A 161 -15.21 9.78 5.54
C PHE A 161 -15.87 8.51 5.00
N THR A 162 -17.06 8.65 4.44
CA THR A 162 -17.87 7.51 4.00
C THR A 162 -18.24 7.56 2.52
N GLY A 163 -18.21 8.74 1.92
CA GLY A 163 -18.61 9.01 0.55
C GLY A 163 -17.46 9.02 -0.45
N THR A 164 -17.83 8.95 -1.72
CA THR A 164 -16.95 9.23 -2.85
C THR A 164 -17.49 10.43 -3.61
N ALA A 165 -16.65 11.39 -3.96
CA ALA A 165 -16.99 12.54 -4.79
C ALA A 165 -16.15 12.53 -6.06
N THR A 166 -16.77 12.93 -7.16
CA THR A 166 -16.17 13.12 -8.47
C THR A 166 -16.45 14.54 -8.97
N LEU A 167 -15.92 14.93 -10.12
CA LEU A 167 -16.24 16.23 -10.72
C LEU A 167 -17.75 16.47 -10.93
N GLN A 168 -18.54 15.41 -11.04
CA GLN A 168 -20.00 15.51 -11.15
C GLN A 168 -20.67 16.01 -9.85
N ASP A 169 -19.97 15.88 -8.73
CA ASP A 169 -20.45 16.33 -7.42
C ASP A 169 -20.08 17.80 -7.10
N VAL A 170 -19.35 18.48 -8.01
CA VAL A 170 -18.99 19.90 -7.85
C VAL A 170 -20.19 20.77 -8.23
N THR A 171 -20.74 21.49 -7.24
CA THR A 171 -21.92 22.33 -7.41
C THR A 171 -21.59 23.80 -7.63
N ALA A 172 -20.38 24.26 -7.21
CA ALA A 172 -19.88 25.60 -7.51
C ALA A 172 -18.37 25.57 -7.75
N ASN A 173 -17.92 26.41 -8.68
CA ASN A 173 -16.51 26.60 -9.05
C ASN A 173 -16.28 28.08 -9.37
N PRO A 174 -16.18 28.95 -8.32
CA PRO A 174 -16.16 30.42 -8.50
C PRO A 174 -15.03 30.95 -9.36
N LYS A 175 -13.87 30.24 -9.35
CA LYS A 175 -12.71 30.63 -10.17
C LYS A 175 -12.75 30.04 -11.60
N ASN A 176 -13.79 29.29 -11.96
CA ASN A 176 -13.86 28.58 -13.24
C ASN A 176 -12.61 27.72 -13.53
N LEU A 177 -12.10 27.01 -12.50
CA LEU A 177 -10.96 26.13 -12.63
C LEU A 177 -11.24 25.06 -13.70
N LYS A 178 -10.24 24.78 -14.53
CA LYS A 178 -10.31 23.76 -15.57
C LYS A 178 -9.68 22.49 -15.03
N PHE A 179 -10.50 21.45 -14.80
CA PHE A 179 -10.03 20.18 -14.28
C PHE A 179 -9.53 19.25 -15.39
N VAL A 180 -8.39 18.61 -15.15
CA VAL A 180 -7.83 17.56 -15.98
C VAL A 180 -7.67 16.30 -15.13
N GLU A 181 -8.45 15.28 -15.44
CA GLU A 181 -8.33 13.98 -14.77
C GLU A 181 -7.19 13.19 -15.40
N ALA A 182 -6.25 12.76 -14.57
CA ALA A 182 -5.07 12.02 -15.02
C ALA A 182 -4.67 10.92 -14.03
N SER A 183 -3.99 9.89 -14.53
CA SER A 183 -3.36 8.91 -13.65
C SER A 183 -2.17 9.53 -12.92
N ASP A 184 -1.81 8.98 -11.76
CA ASP A 184 -0.76 9.52 -10.88
C ASP A 184 0.58 9.78 -11.62
N ILE A 185 1.00 8.84 -12.49
CA ILE A 185 2.23 8.98 -13.29
C ILE A 185 2.13 10.16 -14.25
N VAL A 186 0.97 10.36 -14.88
CA VAL A 186 0.73 11.47 -15.81
C VAL A 186 0.73 12.80 -15.04
N GLN A 187 0.13 12.85 -13.85
CA GLN A 187 0.08 14.04 -13.02
C GLN A 187 1.49 14.56 -12.66
N VAL A 188 2.39 13.67 -12.26
CA VAL A 188 3.79 14.03 -11.98
C VAL A 188 4.47 14.63 -13.21
N ARG A 189 4.28 13.99 -14.37
CA ARG A 189 4.91 14.43 -15.63
C ARG A 189 4.35 15.74 -16.15
N SER A 190 3.04 15.95 -16.00
CA SER A 190 2.35 17.14 -16.48
C SER A 190 2.44 18.35 -15.53
N LEU A 191 3.06 18.19 -14.35
CA LEU A 191 3.16 19.27 -13.36
C LEU A 191 3.72 20.59 -13.92
N PRO A 192 4.71 20.62 -14.86
CA PRO A 192 5.15 21.86 -15.48
C PRO A 192 4.10 22.52 -16.39
N ASP A 193 3.17 21.75 -16.94
CA ASP A 193 2.22 22.19 -17.98
C ASP A 193 0.91 22.72 -17.38
N VAL A 194 0.57 22.29 -16.15
CA VAL A 194 -0.63 22.72 -15.44
C VAL A 194 -0.34 23.81 -14.39
N ASP A 195 -1.36 24.42 -13.84
CA ASP A 195 -1.19 25.44 -12.80
C ASP A 195 -1.06 24.82 -11.40
N ALA A 196 -1.72 23.69 -11.17
CA ALA A 196 -1.54 22.87 -9.97
C ALA A 196 -1.91 21.40 -10.28
N ALA A 197 -1.32 20.46 -9.52
CA ALA A 197 -1.67 19.04 -9.61
C ALA A 197 -1.78 18.43 -8.22
N ALA A 198 -2.84 17.65 -7.97
CA ALA A 198 -2.99 16.84 -6.76
C ALA A 198 -2.28 15.50 -6.98
N ILE A 199 -1.16 15.27 -6.30
CA ILE A 199 -0.32 14.10 -6.51
C ILE A 199 -0.29 13.26 -5.24
N VAL A 200 -0.56 11.96 -5.39
CA VAL A 200 -0.46 10.98 -4.31
C VAL A 200 1.00 10.84 -3.86
N ASN A 201 1.21 10.76 -2.56
CA ASN A 201 2.54 10.91 -1.94
C ASN A 201 3.61 9.94 -2.47
N ASN A 202 3.26 8.67 -2.77
CA ASN A 202 4.23 7.72 -3.32
C ASN A 202 4.83 8.22 -4.64
N PHE A 203 3.98 8.67 -5.57
CA PHE A 203 4.41 9.19 -6.86
C PHE A 203 5.11 10.55 -6.73
N ALA A 204 4.69 11.38 -5.77
CA ALA A 204 5.38 12.64 -5.47
C ALA A 204 6.79 12.36 -4.94
N SER A 205 6.95 11.42 -4.01
CA SER A 205 8.25 11.08 -3.41
C SER A 205 9.21 10.44 -4.43
N GLU A 206 8.73 9.58 -5.33
CA GLU A 206 9.53 9.06 -6.46
C GLU A 206 10.06 10.19 -7.35
N ALA A 207 9.31 11.29 -7.48
CA ALA A 207 9.72 12.49 -8.22
C ALA A 207 10.53 13.50 -7.37
N GLY A 208 10.89 13.15 -6.14
CA GLY A 208 11.64 14.02 -5.22
C GLY A 208 10.82 15.17 -4.63
N LEU A 209 9.47 15.09 -4.69
CA LEU A 209 8.55 16.06 -4.11
C LEU A 209 8.04 15.56 -2.75
N PHE A 210 8.04 16.44 -1.76
CA PHE A 210 7.58 16.12 -0.41
C PHE A 210 6.44 17.06 0.00
N ALA A 211 5.32 16.50 0.45
CA ALA A 211 4.12 17.25 0.79
C ALA A 211 4.39 18.39 1.79
N THR A 212 5.23 18.15 2.79
CA THR A 212 5.57 19.11 3.85
C THR A 212 6.53 20.22 3.39
N ARG A 213 7.29 20.00 2.31
CA ARG A 213 8.27 20.97 1.77
C ARG A 213 7.77 21.70 0.53
N ASP A 214 7.16 20.95 -0.39
CA ASP A 214 6.88 21.41 -1.76
C ASP A 214 5.36 21.54 -2.03
N GLY A 215 4.53 21.02 -1.12
CA GLY A 215 3.07 21.10 -1.26
C GLY A 215 2.56 22.53 -1.06
N ILE A 216 1.70 22.99 -1.97
CA ILE A 216 1.00 24.29 -1.85
C ILE A 216 -0.31 24.17 -1.07
N ALA A 217 -0.83 22.96 -0.90
CA ALA A 217 -1.90 22.56 0.01
C ALA A 217 -1.77 21.09 0.31
N VAL A 218 -1.99 20.70 1.56
CA VAL A 218 -1.83 19.30 2.02
C VAL A 218 -3.13 18.82 2.65
N GLU A 219 -3.49 17.58 2.38
CA GLU A 219 -4.62 16.91 3.02
C GLU A 219 -4.50 16.91 4.55
N ARG A 220 -5.61 17.06 5.23
CA ARG A 220 -5.67 17.01 6.70
C ARG A 220 -5.27 15.62 7.20
N LYS A 221 -4.49 15.60 8.28
CA LYS A 221 -3.99 14.35 8.88
C LYS A 221 -4.97 13.76 9.87
N ASP A 222 -5.69 14.62 10.59
CA ASP A 222 -6.61 14.22 11.65
C ASP A 222 -7.87 13.58 11.06
N HIS A 223 -8.28 12.45 11.66
CA HIS A 223 -9.44 11.66 11.20
C HIS A 223 -9.38 11.26 9.72
N ASN A 224 -8.17 10.99 9.22
CA ASN A 224 -7.97 10.64 7.81
C ASN A 224 -8.38 9.18 7.55
N PRO A 225 -9.38 8.92 6.67
CA PRO A 225 -9.88 7.55 6.41
C PRO A 225 -8.98 6.76 5.45
N TYR A 226 -7.94 7.39 4.89
CA TYR A 226 -7.09 6.80 3.84
C TYR A 226 -5.89 6.07 4.42
N VAL A 227 -6.16 5.16 5.38
CA VAL A 227 -5.14 4.27 5.95
C VAL A 227 -4.70 3.27 4.90
N ASN A 228 -3.39 3.21 4.64
CA ASN A 228 -2.79 2.20 3.79
C ASN A 228 -2.76 0.84 4.49
N VAL A 229 -2.77 -0.23 3.70
CA VAL A 229 -2.92 -1.60 4.21
C VAL A 229 -1.99 -2.60 3.52
N ILE A 230 -1.69 -3.67 4.23
CA ILE A 230 -1.25 -4.93 3.62
C ILE A 230 -2.50 -5.66 3.15
N ALA A 231 -2.52 -6.08 1.88
CA ALA A 231 -3.58 -6.89 1.31
C ALA A 231 -3.04 -8.25 0.87
N VAL A 232 -3.88 -9.28 1.00
CA VAL A 232 -3.62 -10.67 0.57
C VAL A 232 -4.80 -11.21 -0.22
N ARG A 233 -4.65 -12.35 -0.89
CA ARG A 233 -5.81 -13.04 -1.46
C ARG A 233 -6.74 -13.49 -0.34
N GLU A 234 -8.04 -13.46 -0.58
CA GLU A 234 -9.06 -13.83 0.40
C GLU A 234 -8.85 -15.23 0.98
N GLN A 235 -8.42 -16.18 0.16
CA GLN A 235 -8.09 -17.55 0.57
C GLN A 235 -6.93 -17.64 1.56
N ASP A 236 -6.01 -16.70 1.54
CA ASP A 236 -4.79 -16.68 2.36
C ASP A 236 -4.96 -15.91 3.68
N LYS A 237 -6.06 -15.18 3.87
CA LYS A 237 -6.26 -14.24 4.99
C LYS A 237 -6.04 -14.81 6.39
N ASN A 238 -6.25 -16.12 6.56
CA ASN A 238 -6.10 -16.82 7.84
C ASN A 238 -4.79 -17.63 7.94
N ALA A 239 -3.93 -17.57 6.94
CA ALA A 239 -2.65 -18.28 6.96
C ALA A 239 -1.74 -17.73 8.09
N SER A 240 -0.97 -18.62 8.71
CA SER A 240 -0.09 -18.26 9.84
C SER A 240 0.95 -17.19 9.47
N TRP A 241 1.48 -17.27 8.25
CA TRP A 241 2.45 -16.29 7.74
C TRP A 241 1.87 -14.86 7.64
N VAL A 242 0.57 -14.70 7.41
CA VAL A 242 -0.09 -13.39 7.33
C VAL A 242 0.03 -12.64 8.65
N LYS A 243 -0.27 -13.29 9.78
CA LYS A 243 -0.13 -12.69 11.11
C LYS A 243 1.31 -12.29 11.40
N ASN A 244 2.27 -13.13 11.01
CA ASN A 244 3.69 -12.86 11.21
C ASN A 244 4.17 -11.68 10.32
N LEU A 245 3.67 -11.59 9.07
CA LEU A 245 3.97 -10.48 8.17
C LEU A 245 3.43 -9.15 8.71
N VAL A 246 2.17 -9.13 9.15
CA VAL A 246 1.55 -7.94 9.77
C VAL A 246 2.33 -7.54 11.03
N LYS A 247 2.70 -8.50 11.90
CA LYS A 247 3.48 -8.24 13.10
C LYS A 247 4.87 -7.68 12.78
N ALA A 248 5.53 -8.17 11.71
CA ALA A 248 6.82 -7.64 11.27
C ALA A 248 6.70 -6.17 10.81
N TYR A 249 5.63 -5.86 10.04
CA TYR A 249 5.37 -4.49 9.63
C TYR A 249 5.05 -3.57 10.83
N GLN A 250 4.20 -4.03 11.74
CA GLN A 250 3.73 -3.25 12.90
C GLN A 250 4.71 -3.30 14.10
N SER A 251 5.99 -3.53 13.83
CA SER A 251 7.03 -3.56 14.86
C SER A 251 7.43 -2.16 15.33
N PRO A 252 7.99 -2.05 16.55
CA PRO A 252 8.56 -0.79 17.04
C PRO A 252 9.65 -0.22 16.14
N GLU A 253 10.46 -1.07 15.51
CA GLU A 253 11.54 -0.68 14.61
C GLU A 253 11.00 0.03 13.37
N VAL A 254 9.95 -0.52 12.74
CA VAL A 254 9.29 0.08 11.57
C VAL A 254 8.60 1.38 11.97
N ARG A 255 7.91 1.43 13.11
CA ARG A 255 7.30 2.66 13.62
C ARG A 255 8.35 3.77 13.80
N THR A 256 9.43 3.48 14.50
CA THR A 256 10.51 4.44 14.74
C THR A 256 11.11 4.93 13.42
N TYR A 257 11.34 4.02 12.47
CA TYR A 257 11.83 4.40 11.16
C TYR A 257 10.90 5.39 10.46
N ILE A 258 9.58 5.10 10.42
CA ILE A 258 8.59 5.99 9.79
C ILE A 258 8.61 7.37 10.47
N GLU A 259 8.56 7.42 11.78
CA GLU A 259 8.47 8.67 12.56
C GLU A 259 9.72 9.55 12.37
N THR A 260 10.90 8.94 12.29
CA THR A 260 12.17 9.68 12.22
C THR A 260 12.59 10.01 10.78
N HIS A 261 12.22 9.18 9.80
CA HIS A 261 12.72 9.31 8.44
C HIS A 261 11.86 10.25 7.57
N PHE A 262 10.53 10.20 7.75
CA PHE A 262 9.61 10.94 6.85
C PHE A 262 9.15 12.30 7.40
N ASN A 263 9.63 12.76 8.55
CA ASN A 263 9.34 14.09 9.10
C ASN A 263 7.85 14.46 9.07
N GLY A 264 6.97 13.48 9.39
CA GLY A 264 5.52 13.67 9.42
C GLY A 264 4.82 13.75 8.07
N SER A 265 5.52 13.47 6.94
CA SER A 265 4.87 13.27 5.63
C SER A 265 4.27 11.87 5.50
N VAL A 266 4.67 10.94 6.35
CA VAL A 266 4.11 9.60 6.52
C VAL A 266 3.88 9.37 8.01
N ILE A 267 2.74 8.81 8.38
CA ILE A 267 2.31 8.66 9.78
C ILE A 267 1.96 7.20 10.03
N PRO A 268 2.59 6.52 11.01
CA PRO A 268 2.19 5.16 11.36
C PRO A 268 0.71 5.09 11.76
N ALA A 269 -0.02 4.10 11.24
CA ALA A 269 -1.45 3.89 11.50
C ALA A 269 -1.72 2.54 12.20
N PHE A 270 -0.78 2.09 13.04
CA PHE A 270 -0.85 0.83 13.78
C PHE A 270 -0.33 0.96 15.20
#